data_234eb18f2ee8cb2c124e3a7c3772717e
#
_entry.id   234eb18f2ee8cb2c124e3a7c3772717e
#
_cell.length_a   1.000
_cell.length_b   1.000
_cell.length_c   1.000
_cell.angle_alpha   90.00
_cell.angle_beta   90.00
_cell.angle_gamma   90.00
#
_symmetry.space_group_name_H-M   'P 1'
#
loop_
_entity.id
_entity.type
_entity.pdbx_description
1 polymer ?
#
loop_
_entity_poly.entity_id
_entity_poly.type
_entity_poly.pdbx_seq_one_letter_code
_entity_poly.pdbx_strand_id
1 'polypeptide(L)'
;TLPFAETETMIKGVYSPERFLEIFRDYIYFQDEIYDKDEIEIVCRYPQFFASKLLKQSIVNSITTKSGKGGTYFGATGCGKTYNMAFLARQLALRCSDIPQIGSPTIILIVDRDELQKQGAKLFTKSTEFLNLGAVSVVKNRAMLREELAARQSGGFYICTIQKFCDRQEDKIGLINDRNNIICFSDEAHRTQLEHSKKIQFSEDADKNMKALLSKPYAKVLKEAFPNATFVGFTGTPIAETYQTFGDEIDRYTMDQAVADGLTVSIKYHPRIAKVLLDKTKATEIENYYKKCADDGATEEDIKASKSAMSS
;
A
#
# COMPACT_ATOMS: atom_id res chain seq x y z
N THR A 1 13.18 -5.84 -36.67
CA THR A 1 13.08 -4.46 -36.15
C THR A 1 13.79 -3.54 -37.13
N LEU A 2 13.16 -2.45 -37.53
CA LEU A 2 13.79 -1.43 -38.39
C LEU A 2 15.01 -0.85 -37.62
N PRO A 3 16.14 -0.61 -38.30
CA PRO A 3 17.24 0.13 -37.71
C PRO A 3 16.70 1.47 -37.19
N PHE A 4 17.07 1.85 -35.96
CA PHE A 4 16.61 3.07 -35.28
C PHE A 4 15.18 3.06 -34.67
N ALA A 5 14.45 1.93 -34.63
CA ALA A 5 13.12 1.88 -34.01
C ALA A 5 13.15 2.31 -32.52
N GLU A 6 14.20 1.94 -31.80
CA GLU A 6 14.40 2.32 -30.39
C GLU A 6 14.66 3.83 -30.27
N THR A 7 15.51 4.38 -31.14
CA THR A 7 15.79 5.84 -31.18
C THR A 7 14.55 6.63 -31.54
N GLU A 8 13.78 6.17 -32.51
CA GLU A 8 12.50 6.81 -32.89
C GLU A 8 11.50 6.79 -31.74
N THR A 9 11.39 5.67 -31.04
CA THR A 9 10.53 5.53 -29.84
C THR A 9 10.97 6.47 -28.73
N MET A 10 12.27 6.62 -28.50
CA MET A 10 12.81 7.54 -27.51
C MET A 10 12.52 9.00 -27.89
N ILE A 11 12.76 9.37 -29.16
CA ILE A 11 12.52 10.74 -29.64
C ILE A 11 11.03 11.09 -29.54
N LYS A 12 10.15 10.24 -30.04
CA LYS A 12 8.70 10.47 -30.00
C LYS A 12 8.14 10.33 -28.57
N GLY A 13 8.73 9.47 -27.77
CA GLY A 13 8.32 9.18 -26.41
C GLY A 13 8.77 10.25 -25.41
N VAL A 14 10.05 10.43 -25.24
CA VAL A 14 10.63 11.28 -24.20
C VAL A 14 10.82 12.71 -24.67
N TYR A 15 11.30 12.90 -25.89
CA TYR A 15 11.70 14.20 -26.42
C TYR A 15 10.59 14.95 -27.19
N SER A 16 9.34 14.46 -27.19
CA SER A 16 8.24 15.33 -27.62
C SER A 16 8.18 16.55 -26.69
N PRO A 17 8.11 17.78 -27.17
CA PRO A 17 8.31 19.00 -26.36
C PRO A 17 7.45 19.05 -25.11
N GLU A 18 6.18 18.72 -25.23
CA GLU A 18 5.23 18.75 -24.11
C GLU A 18 5.60 17.70 -23.03
N ARG A 19 5.92 16.47 -23.45
CA ARG A 19 6.27 15.40 -22.53
C ARG A 19 7.64 15.62 -21.88
N PHE A 20 8.60 16.10 -22.65
CA PHE A 20 9.93 16.44 -22.14
C PHE A 20 9.82 17.51 -21.05
N LEU A 21 9.08 18.59 -21.28
CA LEU A 21 8.87 19.63 -20.29
C LEU A 21 8.13 19.11 -19.04
N GLU A 22 7.15 18.22 -19.22
CA GLU A 22 6.43 17.61 -18.11
C GLU A 22 7.37 16.71 -17.27
N ILE A 23 8.18 15.87 -17.93
CA ILE A 23 9.17 15.01 -17.26
C ILE A 23 10.17 15.86 -16.50
N PHE A 24 10.77 16.83 -17.16
CA PHE A 24 11.79 17.69 -16.56
C PHE A 24 11.26 18.44 -15.34
N ARG A 25 10.05 18.94 -15.39
CA ARG A 25 9.45 19.73 -14.31
C ARG A 25 8.97 18.87 -13.13
N ASP A 26 8.40 17.69 -13.38
CA ASP A 26 7.59 16.97 -12.40
C ASP A 26 8.09 15.56 -12.10
N TYR A 27 9.03 15.01 -12.88
CA TYR A 27 9.44 13.62 -12.80
C TYR A 27 10.95 13.42 -12.72
N ILE A 28 11.69 14.51 -12.46
CA ILE A 28 13.13 14.48 -12.18
C ILE A 28 13.36 15.20 -10.86
N TYR A 29 14.18 14.62 -9.99
CA TYR A 29 14.65 15.28 -8.78
C TYR A 29 15.96 14.68 -8.31
N PHE A 30 16.66 15.43 -7.45
CA PHE A 30 17.91 15.01 -6.85
C PHE A 30 17.69 14.66 -5.39
N GLN A 31 18.37 13.65 -4.91
CA GLN A 31 18.38 13.29 -3.50
C GLN A 31 19.78 12.81 -3.08
N ASP A 32 20.15 13.03 -1.83
CA ASP A 32 21.40 12.49 -1.30
C ASP A 32 21.37 10.96 -1.31
N GLU A 33 22.47 10.34 -1.71
CA GLU A 33 22.60 8.90 -1.63
C GLU A 33 22.55 8.42 -0.17
N ILE A 34 21.98 7.22 0.06
CA ILE A 34 21.77 6.70 1.41
C ILE A 34 23.09 6.31 2.08
N TYR A 35 24.11 5.97 1.29
CA TYR A 35 25.38 5.42 1.74
C TYR A 35 26.59 6.25 1.37
N ASP A 36 26.46 7.22 0.46
CA ASP A 36 27.52 8.11 0.01
C ASP A 36 27.05 9.57 0.10
N LYS A 37 28.01 10.53 0.01
CA LYS A 37 27.69 11.96 0.07
C LYS A 37 27.29 12.56 -1.28
N ASP A 38 27.23 11.74 -2.31
CA ASP A 38 26.92 12.18 -3.66
C ASP A 38 25.39 12.29 -3.84
N GLU A 39 24.97 13.30 -4.56
CA GLU A 39 23.59 13.42 -5.02
C GLU A 39 23.33 12.41 -6.15
N ILE A 40 22.20 11.74 -6.08
CA ILE A 40 21.72 10.90 -7.16
C ILE A 40 20.54 11.55 -7.86
N GLU A 41 20.57 11.56 -9.18
CA GLU A 41 19.46 11.99 -10.01
C GLU A 41 18.43 10.87 -10.15
N ILE A 42 17.20 11.16 -9.79
CA ILE A 42 16.05 10.26 -9.95
C ILE A 42 15.21 10.74 -11.13
N VAL A 43 15.10 9.89 -12.14
CA VAL A 43 14.25 10.11 -13.31
C VAL A 43 13.18 9.02 -13.36
N CYS A 44 11.93 9.40 -13.65
CA CYS A 44 10.88 8.41 -13.78
C CYS A 44 11.13 7.47 -14.96
N ARG A 45 10.68 6.23 -14.81
CA ARG A 45 10.54 5.28 -15.91
C ARG A 45 9.17 5.45 -16.57
N TYR A 46 9.03 4.99 -17.82
CA TYR A 46 7.76 5.14 -18.54
C TYR A 46 6.54 4.56 -17.78
N PRO A 47 6.63 3.40 -17.06
CA PRO A 47 5.48 2.92 -16.31
C PRO A 47 5.07 3.86 -15.19
N GLN A 48 6.04 4.48 -14.50
CA GLN A 48 5.78 5.44 -13.44
C GLN A 48 5.14 6.73 -13.95
N PHE A 49 5.60 7.19 -15.11
CA PHE A 49 5.04 8.37 -15.77
C PHE A 49 3.56 8.17 -16.12
N PHE A 50 3.22 7.09 -16.82
CA PHE A 50 1.84 6.84 -17.23
C PHE A 50 0.94 6.49 -16.05
N ALA A 51 1.40 5.60 -15.17
CA ALA A 51 0.63 5.21 -13.99
C ALA A 51 0.26 6.39 -13.09
N SER A 52 1.23 7.28 -12.80
CA SER A 52 0.94 8.46 -11.95
C SER A 52 -0.05 9.42 -12.60
N LYS A 53 -0.03 9.58 -13.93
CA LYS A 53 -1.01 10.40 -14.65
C LYS A 53 -2.41 9.81 -14.62
N LEU A 54 -2.54 8.52 -14.88
CA LEU A 54 -3.82 7.81 -14.87
C LEU A 54 -4.41 7.77 -13.46
N LEU A 55 -3.59 7.47 -12.46
CA LEU A 55 -3.99 7.48 -11.06
C LEU A 55 -4.42 8.87 -10.59
N LYS A 56 -3.70 9.93 -10.99
CA LYS A 56 -4.11 11.31 -10.71
C LYS A 56 -5.52 11.58 -11.23
N GLN A 57 -5.80 11.23 -12.48
CA GLN A 57 -7.12 11.42 -13.09
C GLN A 57 -8.20 10.63 -12.32
N SER A 58 -7.93 9.39 -11.95
CA SER A 58 -8.84 8.55 -11.18
C SER A 58 -9.13 9.14 -9.79
N ILE A 59 -8.10 9.64 -9.09
CA ILE A 59 -8.24 10.29 -7.79
C ILE A 59 -9.10 11.55 -7.90
N VAL A 60 -8.84 12.41 -8.88
CA VAL A 60 -9.63 13.63 -9.14
C VAL A 60 -11.10 13.27 -9.36
N ASN A 61 -11.35 12.27 -10.21
CA ASN A 61 -12.71 11.78 -10.46
C ASN A 61 -13.35 11.21 -9.18
N SER A 62 -12.60 10.40 -8.40
CA SER A 62 -13.08 9.83 -7.15
C SER A 62 -13.50 10.90 -6.13
N ILE A 63 -12.71 11.96 -5.98
CA ILE A 63 -13.03 13.07 -5.07
C ILE A 63 -14.26 13.82 -5.56
N THR A 64 -14.37 14.08 -6.86
CA THR A 64 -15.50 14.78 -7.48
C THR A 64 -16.80 13.99 -7.33
N THR A 65 -16.75 12.68 -7.54
CA THR A 65 -17.93 11.80 -7.45
C THR A 65 -18.18 11.29 -6.03
N LYS A 66 -17.28 11.57 -5.09
CA LYS A 66 -17.32 11.09 -3.70
C LYS A 66 -17.34 9.56 -3.61
N SER A 67 -16.73 8.87 -4.54
CA SER A 67 -16.70 7.39 -4.56
C SER A 67 -15.79 6.80 -3.47
N GLY A 68 -14.77 7.55 -3.05
CA GLY A 68 -13.73 7.10 -2.14
C GLY A 68 -12.77 6.04 -2.74
N LYS A 69 -12.93 5.71 -4.03
CA LYS A 69 -12.14 4.68 -4.73
C LYS A 69 -11.25 5.36 -5.76
N GLY A 70 -9.97 5.52 -5.43
CA GLY A 70 -8.98 6.16 -6.28
C GLY A 70 -8.34 5.24 -7.33
N GLY A 71 -8.59 3.93 -7.22
CA GLY A 71 -8.10 2.93 -8.16
C GLY A 71 -6.96 2.07 -7.63
N THR A 72 -6.62 1.04 -8.39
CA THR A 72 -5.57 0.08 -8.07
C THR A 72 -4.48 0.11 -9.13
N TYR A 73 -3.21 0.23 -8.69
CA TYR A 73 -2.04 0.04 -9.52
C TYR A 73 -1.44 -1.35 -9.29
N PHE A 74 -1.42 -2.15 -10.36
CA PHE A 74 -0.74 -3.44 -10.36
C PHE A 74 0.70 -3.26 -10.83
N GLY A 75 1.66 -3.27 -9.92
CA GLY A 75 3.07 -3.12 -10.22
C GLY A 75 3.90 -4.30 -9.72
N ALA A 76 4.65 -4.95 -10.61
CA ALA A 76 5.56 -6.03 -10.28
C ALA A 76 6.49 -5.66 -9.12
N THR A 77 6.90 -6.64 -8.33
CA THR A 77 7.89 -6.42 -7.27
C THR A 77 9.20 -5.92 -7.87
N GLY A 78 9.76 -4.87 -7.28
CA GLY A 78 11.00 -4.24 -7.79
C GLY A 78 10.80 -3.22 -8.92
N CYS A 79 9.58 -3.00 -9.44
CA CYS A 79 9.33 -2.03 -10.52
C CYS A 79 9.37 -0.56 -10.06
N GLY A 80 9.60 -0.29 -8.78
CA GLY A 80 9.68 1.07 -8.26
C GLY A 80 8.33 1.68 -7.87
N LYS A 81 7.40 0.90 -7.32
CA LYS A 81 6.11 1.38 -6.79
C LYS A 81 6.24 2.60 -5.87
N THR A 82 7.24 2.60 -5.00
CA THR A 82 7.47 3.69 -4.04
C THR A 82 7.81 5.01 -4.77
N TYR A 83 8.59 4.95 -5.83
CA TYR A 83 8.84 6.14 -6.69
C TYR A 83 7.57 6.59 -7.42
N ASN A 84 6.74 5.64 -7.88
CA ASN A 84 5.45 5.99 -8.48
C ASN A 84 4.56 6.75 -7.48
N MET A 85 4.51 6.31 -6.21
CA MET A 85 3.80 7.03 -5.15
C MET A 85 4.37 8.44 -4.93
N ALA A 86 5.69 8.63 -4.99
CA ALA A 86 6.33 9.94 -4.84
C ALA A 86 5.95 10.88 -6.02
N PHE A 87 6.03 10.41 -7.25
CA PHE A 87 5.61 11.17 -8.42
C PHE A 87 4.12 11.52 -8.38
N LEU A 88 3.28 10.57 -7.99
CA LEU A 88 1.84 10.80 -7.82
C LEU A 88 1.56 11.84 -6.73
N ALA A 89 2.24 11.73 -5.58
CA ALA A 89 2.10 12.69 -4.49
C ALA A 89 2.45 14.11 -4.93
N ARG A 90 3.56 14.28 -5.67
CA ARG A 90 3.92 15.57 -6.27
C ARG A 90 2.86 16.09 -7.24
N GLN A 91 2.34 15.23 -8.10
CA GLN A 91 1.29 15.60 -9.05
C GLN A 91 0.02 16.10 -8.33
N LEU A 92 -0.37 15.43 -7.24
CA LEU A 92 -1.52 15.82 -6.44
C LEU A 92 -1.28 17.14 -5.70
N ALA A 93 -0.08 17.34 -5.16
CA ALA A 93 0.28 18.55 -4.44
C ALA A 93 0.35 19.80 -5.34
N LEU A 94 0.96 19.67 -6.52
CA LEU A 94 1.30 20.82 -7.35
C LEU A 94 0.40 21.00 -8.58
N ARG A 95 -0.17 19.92 -9.10
CA ARG A 95 -0.96 19.96 -10.35
C ARG A 95 -2.45 19.80 -10.13
N CYS A 96 -2.88 19.71 -8.89
CA CYS A 96 -4.29 19.68 -8.51
C CYS A 96 -4.66 20.80 -7.55
N SER A 97 -3.76 21.73 -7.25
CA SER A 97 -3.99 22.86 -6.34
C SER A 97 -5.16 23.75 -6.79
N ASP A 98 -5.34 23.88 -8.09
CA ASP A 98 -6.41 24.69 -8.68
C ASP A 98 -7.79 23.99 -8.68
N ILE A 99 -7.83 22.73 -8.29
CA ILE A 99 -9.07 21.97 -8.12
C ILE A 99 -9.57 22.20 -6.70
N PRO A 100 -10.68 22.98 -6.49
CA PRO A 100 -11.11 23.37 -5.14
C PRO A 100 -11.34 22.21 -4.17
N GLN A 101 -11.77 21.06 -4.70
CA GLN A 101 -12.03 19.87 -3.92
C GLN A 101 -10.76 19.17 -3.41
N ILE A 102 -9.62 19.43 -4.05
CA ILE A 102 -8.31 18.86 -3.69
C ILE A 102 -7.49 19.89 -2.92
N GLY A 103 -7.26 21.05 -3.50
CA GLY A 103 -6.47 22.13 -2.90
C GLY A 103 -5.11 21.66 -2.43
N SER A 104 -4.87 21.71 -1.14
CA SER A 104 -3.68 21.16 -0.47
C SER A 104 -4.02 19.83 0.21
N PRO A 105 -3.85 18.68 -0.48
CA PRO A 105 -4.28 17.39 0.04
C PRO A 105 -3.38 16.90 1.18
N THR A 106 -3.95 16.15 2.12
CA THR A 106 -3.18 15.37 3.08
C THR A 106 -3.00 13.96 2.51
N ILE A 107 -1.75 13.53 2.35
CA ILE A 107 -1.44 12.19 1.83
C ILE A 107 -1.00 11.30 2.99
N ILE A 108 -1.58 10.11 3.08
CA ILE A 108 -1.26 9.11 4.09
C ILE A 108 -0.78 7.85 3.38
N LEU A 109 0.51 7.55 3.50
CA LEU A 109 1.09 6.29 3.04
C LEU A 109 0.95 5.23 4.12
N ILE A 110 0.20 4.18 3.82
CA ILE A 110 -0.06 3.05 4.70
C ILE A 110 0.75 1.86 4.21
N VAL A 111 1.61 1.33 5.08
CA VAL A 111 2.49 0.20 4.80
C VAL A 111 2.20 -0.97 5.75
N ASP A 112 2.52 -2.19 5.31
CA ASP A 112 2.23 -3.40 6.09
C ASP A 112 3.20 -3.61 7.27
N ARG A 113 4.49 -3.26 7.13
CA ARG A 113 5.53 -3.58 8.12
C ARG A 113 6.40 -2.39 8.46
N ASP A 114 6.95 -2.41 9.68
CA ASP A 114 7.84 -1.36 10.17
C ASP A 114 9.13 -1.20 9.34
N GLU A 115 9.64 -2.29 8.74
CA GLU A 115 10.80 -2.23 7.84
C GLU A 115 10.47 -1.46 6.57
N LEU A 116 9.28 -1.69 5.98
CA LEU A 116 8.78 -0.94 4.82
C LEU A 116 8.50 0.52 5.20
N GLN A 117 8.02 0.78 6.42
CA GLN A 117 7.86 2.12 6.95
C GLN A 117 9.21 2.85 6.99
N LYS A 118 10.27 2.19 7.47
CA LYS A 118 11.62 2.79 7.53
C LYS A 118 12.19 3.06 6.13
N GLN A 119 12.00 2.14 5.18
CA GLN A 119 12.47 2.33 3.79
C GLN A 119 11.71 3.45 3.10
N GLY A 120 10.39 3.46 3.19
CA GLY A 120 9.54 4.55 2.66
C GLY A 120 9.89 5.88 3.30
N ALA A 121 10.05 5.91 4.64
CA ALA A 121 10.44 7.11 5.36
C ALA A 121 11.76 7.70 4.85
N LYS A 122 12.77 6.87 4.60
CA LYS A 122 14.05 7.35 4.04
C LYS A 122 13.87 8.03 2.68
N LEU A 123 13.13 7.39 1.77
CA LEU A 123 12.89 7.94 0.45
C LEU A 123 12.08 9.24 0.53
N PHE A 124 10.93 9.23 1.19
CA PHE A 124 10.04 10.40 1.21
C PHE A 124 10.61 11.56 2.03
N THR A 125 11.36 11.31 3.10
CA THR A 125 12.04 12.37 3.86
C THR A 125 13.12 13.05 3.02
N LYS A 126 13.88 12.30 2.24
CA LYS A 126 14.87 12.85 1.31
C LYS A 126 14.26 13.57 0.11
N SER A 127 13.01 13.25 -0.21
CA SER A 127 12.25 13.86 -1.30
C SER A 127 11.31 14.99 -0.84
N THR A 128 11.46 15.50 0.38
CA THR A 128 10.53 16.47 0.99
C THR A 128 10.37 17.73 0.13
N GLU A 129 11.47 18.29 -0.36
CA GLU A 129 11.44 19.47 -1.24
C GLU A 129 10.75 19.17 -2.57
N PHE A 130 11.05 18.02 -3.15
CA PHE A 130 10.40 17.57 -4.38
C PHE A 130 8.89 17.38 -4.19
N LEU A 131 8.45 16.80 -3.10
CA LEU A 131 7.03 16.53 -2.83
C LEU A 131 6.22 17.81 -2.62
N ASN A 132 6.84 18.85 -2.06
CA ASN A 132 6.19 20.13 -1.75
C ASN A 132 4.90 20.00 -0.90
N LEU A 133 4.88 19.04 0.01
CA LEU A 133 3.76 18.78 0.94
C LEU A 133 4.09 19.18 2.38
N GLY A 134 5.20 19.88 2.59
CA GLY A 134 5.76 20.16 3.91
C GLY A 134 6.53 18.96 4.46
N ALA A 135 6.76 18.94 5.76
CA ALA A 135 7.52 17.87 6.39
C ALA A 135 6.84 16.51 6.27
N VAL A 136 7.63 15.48 5.98
CA VAL A 136 7.19 14.10 6.03
C VAL A 136 7.16 13.63 7.49
N SER A 137 5.99 13.26 7.98
CA SER A 137 5.80 12.76 9.35
C SER A 137 5.71 11.25 9.39
N VAL A 138 6.58 10.62 10.17
CA VAL A 138 6.53 9.17 10.41
C VAL A 138 5.76 8.92 11.71
N VAL A 139 4.55 8.40 11.57
CA VAL A 139 3.67 8.14 12.70
C VAL A 139 4.21 6.99 13.55
N LYS A 140 4.54 7.27 14.80
CA LYS A 140 5.16 6.28 15.71
C LYS A 140 4.12 5.43 16.45
N ASN A 141 3.01 6.02 16.84
CA ASN A 141 1.97 5.36 17.63
C ASN A 141 0.56 5.90 17.34
N ARG A 142 -0.46 5.28 17.92
CA ARG A 142 -1.88 5.65 17.71
C ARG A 142 -2.24 7.03 18.27
N ALA A 143 -1.63 7.44 19.37
CA ALA A 143 -1.86 8.76 19.95
C ALA A 143 -1.41 9.87 18.98
N MET A 144 -0.19 9.76 18.46
CA MET A 144 0.36 10.65 17.43
C MET A 144 -0.51 10.64 16.16
N LEU A 145 -0.99 9.46 15.72
CA LEU A 145 -1.88 9.34 14.56
C LEU A 145 -3.15 10.19 14.75
N ARG A 146 -3.80 10.07 15.91
CA ARG A 146 -4.99 10.82 16.23
C ARG A 146 -4.72 12.33 16.36
N GLU A 147 -3.70 12.69 17.13
CA GLU A 147 -3.37 14.09 17.41
C GLU A 147 -3.02 14.86 16.14
N GLU A 148 -2.08 14.34 15.35
CA GLU A 148 -1.59 15.04 14.15
C GLU A 148 -2.63 15.08 13.03
N LEU A 149 -3.37 13.98 12.80
CA LEU A 149 -4.32 13.91 11.70
C LEU A 149 -5.70 14.51 12.04
N ALA A 150 -6.16 14.45 13.30
CA ALA A 150 -7.40 15.09 13.69
C ALA A 150 -7.31 16.62 13.61
N ALA A 151 -6.19 17.18 14.04
CA ALA A 151 -5.95 18.63 14.00
C ALA A 151 -5.59 19.15 12.59
N ARG A 152 -5.26 18.27 11.65
CA ARG A 152 -4.74 18.68 10.34
C ARG A 152 -5.85 19.28 9.47
N GLN A 153 -5.64 20.51 9.01
CA GLN A 153 -6.59 21.22 8.16
C GLN A 153 -6.22 21.17 6.67
N SER A 154 -4.94 21.08 6.34
CA SER A 154 -4.47 21.06 4.94
C SER A 154 -3.05 20.50 4.82
N GLY A 155 -2.70 19.97 3.65
CA GLY A 155 -1.37 19.49 3.30
C GLY A 155 -0.87 18.37 4.20
N GLY A 156 0.42 18.05 4.08
CA GLY A 156 1.13 17.06 4.88
C GLY A 156 1.25 15.70 4.22
N PHE A 157 2.37 15.04 4.52
CA PHE A 157 2.64 13.66 4.09
C PHE A 157 2.94 12.81 5.33
N TYR A 158 2.13 11.79 5.56
CA TYR A 158 2.22 10.92 6.73
C TYR A 158 2.53 9.50 6.31
N ILE A 159 3.44 8.84 7.03
CA ILE A 159 3.77 7.43 6.81
C ILE A 159 3.43 6.66 8.07
N CYS A 160 2.59 5.65 7.96
CA CYS A 160 2.19 4.83 9.09
C CYS A 160 2.01 3.36 8.70
N THR A 161 2.14 2.47 9.68
CA THR A 161 1.81 1.06 9.47
C THR A 161 0.31 0.82 9.70
N ILE A 162 -0.22 -0.18 8.98
CA ILE A 162 -1.64 -0.56 9.06
C ILE A 162 -2.07 -0.92 10.48
N GLN A 163 -1.15 -1.52 11.28
CA GLN A 163 -1.42 -1.95 12.66
C GLN A 163 -1.78 -0.79 13.60
N LYS A 164 -1.41 0.45 13.25
CA LYS A 164 -1.79 1.64 14.02
C LYS A 164 -3.27 1.99 13.91
N PHE A 165 -3.95 1.44 12.90
CA PHE A 165 -5.40 1.57 12.71
C PHE A 165 -6.20 0.44 13.33
N CYS A 166 -5.55 -0.66 13.80
CA CYS A 166 -6.27 -1.80 14.36
C CYS A 166 -7.12 -1.40 15.56
N ASP A 167 -8.38 -1.78 15.54
CA ASP A 167 -9.23 -1.67 16.72
C ASP A 167 -8.77 -2.68 17.78
N ARG A 168 -8.64 -2.20 19.02
CA ARG A 168 -8.49 -3.03 20.20
C ARG A 168 -9.81 -3.06 20.95
N GLN A 169 -10.06 -4.08 21.76
CA GLN A 169 -11.34 -4.22 22.49
C GLN A 169 -11.72 -2.96 23.27
N GLU A 170 -10.73 -2.28 23.86
CA GLU A 170 -10.92 -1.10 24.70
C GLU A 170 -10.59 0.22 24.02
N ASP A 171 -9.96 0.19 22.84
CA ASP A 171 -9.51 1.39 22.12
C ASP A 171 -9.82 1.29 20.62
N LYS A 172 -11.04 1.61 20.25
CA LYS A 172 -11.46 1.76 18.83
C LYS A 172 -10.87 3.02 18.25
N ILE A 173 -10.39 2.94 16.98
CA ILE A 173 -9.81 4.09 16.31
C ILE A 173 -10.85 5.19 16.11
N GLY A 174 -12.07 4.86 15.73
CA GLY A 174 -13.14 5.80 15.46
C GLY A 174 -12.83 6.79 14.35
N LEU A 175 -13.63 7.85 14.27
CA LEU A 175 -13.41 8.95 13.33
C LEU A 175 -12.16 9.76 13.73
N ILE A 176 -11.24 9.92 12.79
CA ILE A 176 -10.07 10.79 12.96
C ILE A 176 -10.27 12.12 12.23
N ASN A 177 -10.64 12.06 10.95
CA ASN A 177 -10.84 13.26 10.15
C ASN A 177 -11.78 12.95 8.98
N ASP A 178 -12.74 13.82 8.72
CA ASP A 178 -13.79 13.63 7.71
C ASP A 178 -13.60 14.46 6.43
N ARG A 179 -12.43 15.10 6.27
CA ARG A 179 -12.12 15.87 5.06
C ARG A 179 -12.10 14.99 3.82
N ASN A 180 -12.58 15.54 2.71
CA ASN A 180 -12.63 14.86 1.41
C ASN A 180 -11.31 14.89 0.62
N ASN A 181 -10.35 15.75 1.02
CA ASN A 181 -9.05 15.87 0.39
C ASN A 181 -7.94 15.12 1.16
N ILE A 182 -8.31 14.08 1.88
CA ILE A 182 -7.38 13.07 2.41
C ILE A 182 -7.25 11.96 1.37
N ILE A 183 -6.01 11.62 1.01
CA ILE A 183 -5.71 10.59 0.03
C ILE A 183 -4.82 9.53 0.70
N CYS A 184 -5.32 8.30 0.77
CA CYS A 184 -4.63 7.19 1.39
C CYS A 184 -3.99 6.29 0.32
N PHE A 185 -2.66 6.21 0.29
CA PHE A 185 -1.92 5.24 -0.50
C PHE A 185 -1.69 3.98 0.34
N SER A 186 -2.15 2.84 -0.11
CA SER A 186 -1.94 1.56 0.57
C SER A 186 -0.91 0.75 -0.22
N ASP A 187 0.28 0.59 0.34
CA ASP A 187 1.29 -0.32 -0.19
C ASP A 187 0.94 -1.76 0.19
N GLU A 188 1.26 -2.71 -0.69
CA GLU A 188 0.85 -4.11 -0.58
C GLU A 188 -0.65 -4.26 -0.29
N ALA A 189 -1.47 -3.54 -1.06
CA ALA A 189 -2.91 -3.37 -0.85
C ALA A 189 -3.69 -4.69 -0.70
N HIS A 190 -3.20 -5.80 -1.29
CA HIS A 190 -3.79 -7.13 -1.12
C HIS A 190 -3.77 -7.62 0.34
N ARG A 191 -2.78 -7.19 1.14
CA ARG A 191 -2.66 -7.60 2.55
C ARG A 191 -3.65 -6.90 3.46
N THR A 192 -4.11 -5.71 3.10
CA THR A 192 -5.13 -4.99 3.86
C THR A 192 -6.49 -5.69 3.84
N GLN A 193 -6.65 -6.67 2.95
CA GLN A 193 -7.89 -7.43 2.73
C GLN A 193 -7.88 -8.83 3.36
N LEU A 194 -6.69 -9.40 3.61
CA LEU A 194 -6.54 -10.81 4.02
C LEU A 194 -7.16 -11.16 5.38
N GLU A 195 -7.73 -10.21 6.10
CA GLU A 195 -8.46 -10.46 7.34
C GLU A 195 -9.98 -10.56 7.18
N HIS A 196 -10.48 -10.85 5.98
CA HIS A 196 -11.87 -11.31 5.82
C HIS A 196 -12.10 -12.71 6.37
N SER A 197 -11.08 -13.55 6.46
CA SER A 197 -11.12 -14.76 7.26
C SER A 197 -10.88 -14.40 8.72
N LYS A 198 -11.83 -14.75 9.57
CA LYS A 198 -11.73 -14.67 11.03
C LYS A 198 -10.45 -15.36 11.49
N LYS A 199 -9.30 -14.65 11.52
CA LYS A 199 -8.11 -15.16 12.19
C LYS A 199 -8.37 -15.05 13.67
N ILE A 200 -8.58 -16.19 14.28
CA ILE A 200 -8.55 -16.32 15.74
C ILE A 200 -7.09 -16.02 16.15
N GLN A 201 -6.81 -14.82 16.61
CA GLN A 201 -5.53 -14.50 17.23
C GLN A 201 -5.60 -14.97 18.69
N PHE A 202 -4.82 -15.98 18.99
CA PHE A 202 -4.64 -16.44 20.36
C PHE A 202 -3.60 -15.54 21.01
N SER A 203 -3.99 -14.74 22.01
CA SER A 203 -3.04 -14.10 22.89
C SER A 203 -2.65 -15.10 23.99
N GLU A 204 -1.37 -15.43 24.07
CA GLU A 204 -0.79 -16.11 25.21
C GLU A 204 -0.64 -15.15 26.41
N ASP A 205 -1.73 -14.63 26.91
CA ASP A 205 -1.72 -14.04 28.24
C ASP A 205 -2.11 -15.10 29.25
N ALA A 206 -1.24 -15.28 30.24
CA ALA A 206 -1.17 -16.39 31.21
C ALA A 206 -2.35 -16.50 32.16
N ASP A 207 -3.54 -15.98 31.87
CA ASP A 207 -4.74 -16.13 32.69
C ASP A 207 -5.99 -16.48 31.84
N LYS A 208 -6.22 -17.77 31.78
CA LYS A 208 -7.47 -18.57 31.77
C LYS A 208 -8.69 -18.14 30.93
N ASN A 209 -8.65 -17.17 30.04
CA ASN A 209 -9.75 -16.92 29.11
C ASN A 209 -9.23 -16.60 27.71
N MET A 210 -9.09 -17.62 26.89
CA MET A 210 -8.79 -17.50 25.46
C MET A 210 -10.03 -16.93 24.76
N LYS A 211 -10.15 -15.60 24.66
CA LYS A 211 -11.18 -14.95 23.84
C LYS A 211 -10.68 -14.82 22.43
N ALA A 212 -11.39 -15.44 21.48
CA ALA A 212 -11.22 -15.19 20.06
C ALA A 212 -11.51 -13.72 19.75
N LEU A 213 -10.48 -12.94 19.42
CA LEU A 213 -10.60 -11.56 19.00
C LEU A 213 -10.98 -11.55 17.52
N LEU A 214 -12.22 -11.23 17.22
CA LEU A 214 -12.68 -10.92 15.88
C LEU A 214 -12.11 -9.55 15.49
N SER A 215 -11.02 -9.52 14.74
CA SER A 215 -10.49 -8.27 14.20
C SER A 215 -11.34 -7.82 13.01
N LYS A 216 -11.71 -6.53 13.00
CA LYS A 216 -12.36 -5.93 11.83
C LYS A 216 -11.35 -5.88 10.65
N PRO A 217 -11.80 -6.08 9.39
CA PRO A 217 -10.96 -5.86 8.22
C PRO A 217 -10.36 -4.44 8.24
N TYR A 218 -9.06 -4.32 8.00
CA TYR A 218 -8.37 -3.01 8.03
C TYR A 218 -9.00 -1.97 7.12
N ALA A 219 -9.46 -2.38 5.94
CA ALA A 219 -10.15 -1.49 5.01
C ALA A 219 -11.40 -0.84 5.63
N LYS A 220 -12.12 -1.57 6.48
CA LYS A 220 -13.30 -1.04 7.18
C LYS A 220 -12.88 -0.03 8.24
N VAL A 221 -11.84 -0.33 9.00
CA VAL A 221 -11.31 0.56 10.04
C VAL A 221 -10.77 1.86 9.43
N LEU A 222 -10.07 1.78 8.29
CA LEU A 222 -9.62 2.96 7.56
C LEU A 222 -10.76 3.84 7.07
N LYS A 223 -11.85 3.24 6.56
CA LYS A 223 -13.05 3.98 6.15
C LYS A 223 -13.82 4.59 7.34
N GLU A 224 -13.80 3.95 8.50
CA GLU A 224 -14.34 4.52 9.72
C GLU A 224 -13.48 5.72 10.21
N ALA A 225 -12.15 5.64 10.07
CA ALA A 225 -11.23 6.71 10.46
C ALA A 225 -11.27 7.92 9.51
N PHE A 226 -11.44 7.68 8.22
CA PHE A 226 -11.44 8.69 7.16
C PHE A 226 -12.60 8.43 6.17
N PRO A 227 -13.84 8.71 6.53
CA PRO A 227 -15.02 8.30 5.75
C PRO A 227 -15.10 8.93 4.36
N ASN A 228 -14.56 10.14 4.19
CA ASN A 228 -14.57 10.87 2.93
C ASN A 228 -13.24 10.84 2.17
N ALA A 229 -12.26 10.06 2.65
CA ALA A 229 -10.96 9.94 1.99
C ALA A 229 -11.05 9.13 0.70
N THR A 230 -10.10 9.38 -0.20
CA THR A 230 -9.89 8.57 -1.39
C THR A 230 -8.77 7.56 -1.15
N PHE A 231 -9.05 6.29 -1.40
CA PHE A 231 -8.13 5.18 -1.18
C PHE A 231 -7.55 4.69 -2.51
N VAL A 232 -6.23 4.53 -2.58
CA VAL A 232 -5.49 4.05 -3.75
C VAL A 232 -4.67 2.83 -3.33
N GLY A 233 -4.80 1.73 -4.06
CA GLY A 233 -4.08 0.48 -3.82
C GLY A 233 -2.85 0.34 -4.72
N PHE A 234 -1.70 0.00 -4.14
CA PHE A 234 -0.49 -0.38 -4.85
C PHE A 234 -0.16 -1.82 -4.47
N THR A 235 -0.03 -2.72 -5.44
CA THR A 235 0.23 -4.13 -5.15
C THR A 235 0.92 -4.84 -6.31
N GLY A 236 1.71 -5.84 -5.99
CA GLY A 236 2.27 -6.77 -6.98
C GLY A 236 1.39 -8.01 -7.23
N THR A 237 0.35 -8.21 -6.43
CA THR A 237 -0.53 -9.40 -6.45
C THR A 237 -1.97 -9.01 -6.12
N PRO A 238 -2.67 -8.29 -7.03
CA PRO A 238 -4.04 -7.89 -6.77
C PRO A 238 -4.97 -9.10 -6.65
N ILE A 239 -5.91 -9.02 -5.73
CA ILE A 239 -7.00 -9.98 -5.52
C ILE A 239 -8.35 -9.28 -5.73
N ALA A 240 -9.43 -10.03 -5.89
CA ALA A 240 -10.76 -9.48 -6.16
C ALA A 240 -11.19 -8.42 -5.12
N GLU A 241 -10.90 -8.68 -3.86
CA GLU A 241 -11.21 -7.78 -2.74
C GLU A 241 -10.42 -6.47 -2.82
N THR A 242 -9.23 -6.46 -3.43
CA THR A 242 -8.44 -5.23 -3.65
C THR A 242 -9.24 -4.25 -4.50
N TYR A 243 -9.83 -4.73 -5.59
CA TYR A 243 -10.64 -3.89 -6.49
C TYR A 243 -11.95 -3.42 -5.84
N GLN A 244 -12.54 -4.24 -4.96
CA GLN A 244 -13.73 -3.83 -4.21
C GLN A 244 -13.44 -2.65 -3.27
N THR A 245 -12.25 -2.59 -2.70
CA THR A 245 -11.87 -1.56 -1.73
C THR A 245 -11.32 -0.31 -2.38
N PHE A 246 -10.38 -0.46 -3.30
CA PHE A 246 -9.63 0.66 -3.88
C PHE A 246 -10.20 1.13 -5.22
N GLY A 247 -11.00 0.32 -5.88
CA GLY A 247 -11.51 0.56 -7.23
C GLY A 247 -10.76 -0.23 -8.29
N ASP A 248 -11.21 -0.08 -9.53
CA ASP A 248 -10.71 -0.81 -10.67
C ASP A 248 -9.20 -0.64 -10.88
N GLU A 249 -8.62 -1.56 -11.62
CA GLU A 249 -7.24 -1.45 -12.05
C GLU A 249 -7.10 -0.29 -13.03
N ILE A 250 -6.29 0.69 -12.63
CA ILE A 250 -6.08 1.90 -13.41
C ILE A 250 -4.92 1.72 -14.40
N ASP A 251 -3.88 1.02 -13.95
CA ASP A 251 -2.73 0.70 -14.80
C ASP A 251 -2.01 -0.52 -14.25
N ARG A 252 -1.25 -1.19 -15.11
CA ARG A 252 -0.48 -2.38 -14.76
C ARG A 252 0.92 -2.38 -15.37
N TYR A 253 1.85 -2.88 -14.59
CA TYR A 253 3.18 -3.23 -15.03
C TYR A 253 3.54 -4.61 -14.51
N THR A 254 3.41 -5.60 -15.40
CA THR A 254 3.52 -7.02 -15.02
C THR A 254 4.96 -7.48 -14.82
N MET A 255 5.13 -8.66 -14.21
CA MET A 255 6.45 -9.29 -14.06
C MET A 255 7.09 -9.57 -15.44
N ASP A 256 6.29 -10.02 -16.43
CA ASP A 256 6.79 -10.30 -17.77
C ASP A 256 7.31 -9.04 -18.47
N GLN A 257 6.60 -7.92 -18.31
CA GLN A 257 7.07 -6.61 -18.80
C GLN A 257 8.35 -6.19 -18.09
N ALA A 258 8.42 -6.36 -16.76
CA ALA A 258 9.59 -6.01 -15.97
C ALA A 258 10.83 -6.86 -16.34
N VAL A 259 10.63 -8.14 -16.68
CA VAL A 259 11.71 -9.02 -17.18
C VAL A 259 12.11 -8.60 -18.60
N ALA A 260 11.15 -8.30 -19.47
CA ALA A 260 11.43 -7.85 -20.83
C ALA A 260 12.21 -6.53 -20.87
N ASP A 261 11.89 -5.62 -19.95
CA ASP A 261 12.58 -4.34 -19.78
C ASP A 261 13.92 -4.45 -18.99
N GLY A 262 14.31 -5.65 -18.58
CA GLY A 262 15.55 -5.88 -17.83
C GLY A 262 15.58 -5.33 -16.41
N LEU A 263 14.40 -5.02 -15.82
CA LEU A 263 14.31 -4.48 -14.46
C LEU A 263 14.33 -5.55 -13.37
N THR A 264 13.96 -6.77 -13.73
CA THR A 264 13.96 -7.91 -12.83
C THR A 264 14.34 -9.17 -13.58
N VAL A 265 14.58 -10.22 -12.85
CA VAL A 265 14.95 -11.52 -13.42
C VAL A 265 13.77 -12.47 -13.44
N SER A 266 13.73 -13.36 -14.41
CA SER A 266 12.72 -14.41 -14.49
C SER A 266 12.80 -15.35 -13.28
N ILE A 267 11.65 -15.60 -12.64
CA ILE A 267 11.55 -16.54 -11.53
C ILE A 267 11.46 -17.96 -12.08
N LYS A 268 12.42 -18.80 -11.69
CA LYS A 268 12.37 -20.24 -11.97
C LYS A 268 11.83 -20.98 -10.75
N TYR A 269 10.66 -21.58 -10.91
CA TYR A 269 10.02 -22.35 -9.85
C TYR A 269 10.52 -23.80 -9.87
N HIS A 270 11.13 -24.24 -8.76
CA HIS A 270 11.50 -25.62 -8.53
C HIS A 270 10.67 -26.19 -7.38
N PRO A 271 9.56 -26.89 -7.67
CA PRO A 271 8.74 -27.46 -6.61
C PRO A 271 9.52 -28.58 -5.90
N ARG A 272 9.57 -28.51 -4.59
CA ARG A 272 10.13 -29.57 -3.74
C ARG A 272 9.06 -30.00 -2.74
N ILE A 273 8.79 -31.30 -2.71
CA ILE A 273 7.89 -31.86 -1.68
C ILE A 273 8.73 -32.02 -0.41
N ALA A 274 8.46 -31.19 0.61
CA ALA A 274 8.97 -31.40 1.93
C ALA A 274 8.14 -32.52 2.61
N LYS A 275 8.74 -33.65 2.88
CA LYS A 275 8.13 -34.65 3.78
C LYS A 275 8.35 -34.18 5.21
N VAL A 276 7.39 -33.46 5.78
CA VAL A 276 7.36 -33.18 7.19
C VAL A 276 6.76 -34.39 7.90
N LEU A 277 7.59 -35.18 8.60
CA LEU A 277 7.11 -36.22 9.49
C LEU A 277 6.71 -35.53 10.81
N LEU A 278 5.42 -35.40 11.05
CA LEU A 278 4.91 -34.95 12.32
C LEU A 278 5.13 -36.05 13.36
N ASP A 279 5.75 -35.74 14.48
CA ASP A 279 5.85 -36.66 15.62
C ASP A 279 4.43 -37.01 16.09
N LYS A 280 4.21 -38.30 16.37
CA LYS A 280 2.89 -38.81 16.80
C LYS A 280 2.36 -38.07 18.04
N THR A 281 3.24 -37.69 18.95
CA THR A 281 2.91 -36.92 20.14
C THR A 281 2.36 -35.55 19.81
N LYS A 282 3.02 -34.83 18.88
CA LYS A 282 2.56 -33.51 18.41
C LYS A 282 1.27 -33.58 17.59
N ALA A 283 1.07 -34.65 16.82
CA ALA A 283 -0.17 -34.88 16.10
C ALA A 283 -1.36 -35.02 17.06
N THR A 284 -1.16 -35.79 18.16
CA THR A 284 -2.20 -35.96 19.19
C THR A 284 -2.46 -34.65 19.96
N GLU A 285 -1.44 -33.85 20.23
CA GLU A 285 -1.60 -32.53 20.85
C GLU A 285 -2.41 -31.58 19.97
N ILE A 286 -2.15 -31.57 18.64
CA ILE A 286 -2.90 -30.79 17.67
C ILE A 286 -4.36 -31.26 17.58
N GLU A 287 -4.61 -32.56 17.56
CA GLU A 287 -5.98 -33.10 17.56
C GLU A 287 -6.75 -32.72 18.84
N ASN A 288 -6.11 -32.84 20.00
CA ASN A 288 -6.72 -32.45 21.27
C ASN A 288 -6.99 -30.96 21.36
N TYR A 289 -6.10 -30.15 20.76
CA TYR A 289 -6.29 -28.72 20.63
C TYR A 289 -7.53 -28.37 19.79
N TYR A 290 -7.70 -28.98 18.62
CA TYR A 290 -8.88 -28.73 17.79
C TYR A 290 -10.18 -29.25 18.42
N LYS A 291 -10.13 -30.36 19.16
CA LYS A 291 -11.27 -30.82 19.97
C LYS A 291 -11.69 -29.78 21.01
N LYS A 292 -10.74 -29.23 21.71
CA LYS A 292 -10.99 -28.18 22.68
C LYS A 292 -11.56 -26.91 22.03
N CYS A 293 -11.08 -26.52 20.86
CA CYS A 293 -11.66 -25.40 20.10
C CYS A 293 -13.13 -25.66 19.70
N ALA A 294 -13.48 -26.88 19.34
CA ALA A 294 -14.85 -27.26 19.03
C ALA A 294 -15.75 -27.20 20.27
N ASP A 295 -15.26 -27.70 21.41
CA ASP A 295 -15.96 -27.64 22.69
C ASP A 295 -16.17 -26.21 23.18
N ASP A 296 -15.25 -25.30 22.83
CA ASP A 296 -15.31 -23.87 23.14
C ASP A 296 -16.12 -23.05 22.11
N GLY A 297 -16.80 -23.73 21.15
CA GLY A 297 -17.79 -23.14 20.22
C GLY A 297 -17.26 -22.74 18.84
N ALA A 298 -16.09 -23.21 18.43
CA ALA A 298 -15.61 -23.03 17.05
C ALA A 298 -16.40 -23.91 16.08
N THR A 299 -16.78 -23.37 14.90
CA THR A 299 -17.51 -24.14 13.90
C THR A 299 -16.58 -25.12 13.17
N GLU A 300 -17.16 -26.19 12.59
CA GLU A 300 -16.40 -27.15 11.76
C GLU A 300 -15.70 -26.47 10.57
N GLU A 301 -16.29 -25.40 10.02
CA GLU A 301 -15.70 -24.62 8.93
C GLU A 301 -14.47 -23.83 9.39
N ASP A 302 -14.50 -23.24 10.57
CA ASP A 302 -13.38 -22.52 11.15
C ASP A 302 -12.19 -23.45 11.43
N ILE A 303 -12.48 -24.67 11.93
CA ILE A 303 -11.49 -25.72 12.19
C ILE A 303 -10.88 -26.25 10.87
N LYS A 304 -11.70 -26.47 9.83
CA LYS A 304 -11.23 -26.89 8.50
C LYS A 304 -10.33 -25.83 7.87
N ALA A 305 -10.72 -24.57 7.93
CA ALA A 305 -9.95 -23.46 7.40
C ALA A 305 -8.58 -23.35 8.10
N SER A 306 -8.54 -23.51 9.44
CA SER A 306 -7.30 -23.49 10.21
C SER A 306 -6.39 -24.69 9.91
N LYS A 307 -6.96 -25.90 9.75
CA LYS A 307 -6.20 -27.10 9.34
C LYS A 307 -5.61 -26.97 7.93
N SER A 308 -6.35 -26.39 6.98
CA SER A 308 -5.89 -26.14 5.62
C SER A 308 -4.73 -25.12 5.59
N ALA A 309 -4.79 -24.07 6.42
CA ALA A 309 -3.74 -23.08 6.52
C ALA A 309 -2.43 -23.59 7.16
N MET A 310 -2.50 -24.64 7.98
CA MET A 310 -1.32 -25.31 8.54
C MET A 310 -0.72 -26.37 7.60
N SER A 311 -1.46 -26.85 6.61
CA SER A 311 -1.02 -27.88 5.67
C SER A 311 -0.47 -27.32 4.36
N SER A 312 -0.56 -26.00 4.14
CA SER A 312 0.03 -25.26 3.02
C SER A 312 1.34 -24.59 3.42
#